data_15bcebd63637c873f8c8862ac14ad0eb
#
_entry.id   15bcebd63637c873f8c8862ac14ad0eb
#
_cell.length_a   1.000
_cell.length_b   1.000
_cell.length_c   1.000
_cell.angle_alpha   90.00
_cell.angle_beta   90.00
_cell.angle_gamma   90.00
#
_symmetry.space_group_name_H-M   'P 1'
#
loop_
_entity.id
_entity.type
_entity.pdbx_description
1 polymer ?
#
loop_
_entity_poly.entity_id
_entity_poly.type
_entity_poly.pdbx_seq_one_letter_code
_entity_poly.pdbx_strand_id
1 'polypeptide(L)'
;MGQFNGKISAEFTPPKTWVLEKALSFNTGQLTDLDIAALKKIGANVTDTGRGSGRITCKKGMKTDLASVPRAVWGFISPWDVARAAVIHDHLYAMLREYYNKNIRTDENALKQELAKTKWKKGRELSDNIFFGVCNQPNLLFLNGKYIVLTGQ
;
A
#
# COMPACT_ATOMS: atom_id res chain seq x y z
N MET A 1 8.01 -6.69 -13.23
CA MET A 1 7.70 -5.25 -13.16
C MET A 1 6.20 -5.09 -12.89
N GLY A 2 5.81 -4.19 -12.01
CA GLY A 2 4.38 -3.97 -11.72
C GLY A 2 3.71 -3.15 -12.83
N GLN A 3 2.40 -3.35 -13.01
CA GLN A 3 1.65 -2.72 -14.08
C GLN A 3 0.28 -2.22 -13.60
N PHE A 4 -0.04 -0.97 -13.92
CA PHE A 4 -1.36 -0.38 -13.68
C PHE A 4 -2.34 -0.70 -14.80
N ASN A 5 -3.64 -0.79 -14.46
CA ASN A 5 -4.70 -0.96 -15.45
C ASN A 5 -5.01 0.28 -16.28
N GLY A 6 -4.47 1.44 -15.92
CA GLY A 6 -4.69 2.68 -16.66
C GLY A 6 -4.27 3.94 -15.92
N LYS A 7 -4.76 5.06 -16.41
CA LYS A 7 -4.54 6.39 -15.81
C LYS A 7 -5.46 6.58 -14.60
N ILE A 8 -5.04 7.47 -13.67
CA ILE A 8 -5.91 7.92 -12.59
C ILE A 8 -7.03 8.78 -13.19
N SER A 9 -8.27 8.51 -12.77
CA SER A 9 -9.42 9.38 -12.96
C SER A 9 -9.99 9.68 -11.58
N ALA A 10 -9.89 10.95 -11.16
CA ALA A 10 -10.33 11.38 -9.84
C ALA A 10 -10.87 12.80 -9.87
N GLU A 11 -11.92 13.06 -9.11
CA GLU A 11 -12.52 14.37 -8.90
C GLU A 11 -11.99 15.01 -7.61
N PHE A 12 -11.64 16.28 -7.70
CA PHE A 12 -11.17 17.05 -6.57
C PHE A 12 -12.32 17.58 -5.72
N THR A 13 -12.30 17.25 -4.44
CA THR A 13 -13.24 17.79 -3.46
C THR A 13 -12.45 18.64 -2.44
N PRO A 14 -12.65 19.97 -2.43
CA PRO A 14 -11.97 20.82 -1.46
C PRO A 14 -12.16 20.38 0.00
N PRO A 15 -11.19 20.62 0.90
CA PRO A 15 -9.94 21.36 0.65
C PRO A 15 -8.75 20.51 0.20
N LYS A 16 -8.80 19.17 0.31
CA LYS A 16 -7.61 18.32 0.06
C LYS A 16 -7.95 16.91 -0.46
N THR A 17 -9.19 16.60 -0.74
CA THR A 17 -9.61 15.22 -1.03
C THR A 17 -9.81 15.02 -2.52
N TRP A 18 -9.28 13.91 -3.03
CA TRP A 18 -9.58 13.40 -4.36
C TRP A 18 -10.43 12.14 -4.25
N VAL A 19 -11.42 11.99 -5.09
CA VAL A 19 -12.30 10.83 -5.13
C VAL A 19 -12.10 10.11 -6.45
N LEU A 20 -11.75 8.82 -6.40
CA LEU A 20 -11.57 8.02 -7.62
C LEU A 20 -12.90 7.87 -8.37
N GLU A 21 -12.93 8.27 -9.62
CA GLU A 21 -14.07 8.07 -10.53
C GLU A 21 -14.09 6.68 -11.16
N LYS A 22 -12.93 6.04 -11.24
CA LYS A 22 -12.74 4.68 -11.77
C LYS A 22 -11.84 3.87 -10.83
N ALA A 23 -12.01 2.57 -10.83
CA ALA A 23 -11.13 1.68 -10.09
C ALA A 23 -9.70 1.73 -10.66
N LEU A 24 -8.71 1.83 -9.76
CA LEU A 24 -7.30 1.74 -10.09
C LEU A 24 -6.75 0.42 -9.57
N SER A 25 -6.14 -0.37 -10.45
CA SER A 25 -5.51 -1.65 -10.09
C SER A 25 -4.03 -1.64 -10.43
N PHE A 26 -3.26 -2.27 -9.56
CA PHE A 26 -1.83 -2.51 -9.74
C PHE A 26 -1.52 -3.99 -9.66
N ASN A 27 -0.97 -4.55 -10.73
CA ASN A 27 -0.49 -5.92 -10.79
C ASN A 27 1.01 -5.96 -10.50
N THR A 28 1.45 -6.84 -9.64
CA THR A 28 2.86 -7.04 -9.36
C THR A 28 3.21 -8.52 -9.24
N GLY A 29 4.35 -8.91 -9.81
CA GLY A 29 4.93 -10.24 -9.69
C GLY A 29 5.81 -10.43 -8.44
N GLN A 30 5.74 -9.52 -7.48
CA GLN A 30 6.59 -9.50 -6.29
C GLN A 30 5.81 -9.76 -4.98
N LEU A 31 4.63 -10.37 -5.07
CA LEU A 31 3.82 -10.75 -3.91
C LEU A 31 3.79 -12.27 -3.79
N THR A 32 4.40 -12.78 -2.73
CA THR A 32 4.27 -14.21 -2.38
C THR A 32 2.86 -14.51 -1.87
N ASP A 33 2.48 -15.78 -1.85
CA ASP A 33 1.18 -16.21 -1.30
C ASP A 33 1.01 -15.78 0.16
N LEU A 34 2.11 -15.76 0.93
CA LEU A 34 2.11 -15.27 2.32
C LEU A 34 1.87 -13.76 2.40
N ASP A 35 2.44 -12.99 1.48
CA ASP A 35 2.23 -11.54 1.42
C ASP A 35 0.79 -11.22 1.04
N ILE A 36 0.23 -11.93 0.06
CA ILE A 36 -1.19 -11.82 -0.34
C ILE A 36 -2.11 -12.16 0.85
N ALA A 37 -1.82 -13.24 1.57
CA ALA A 37 -2.58 -13.61 2.76
C ALA A 37 -2.48 -12.56 3.87
N ALA A 38 -1.31 -11.97 4.08
CA ALA A 38 -1.10 -10.91 5.07
C ALA A 38 -1.89 -9.63 4.70
N LEU A 39 -1.87 -9.22 3.44
CA LEU A 39 -2.63 -8.06 2.95
C LEU A 39 -4.15 -8.29 3.05
N LYS A 40 -4.63 -9.48 2.71
CA LYS A 40 -6.05 -9.83 2.89
C LYS A 40 -6.50 -9.78 4.34
N LYS A 41 -5.64 -10.19 5.29
CA LYS A 41 -5.94 -10.15 6.73
C LYS A 41 -6.12 -8.74 7.27
N ILE A 42 -5.43 -7.75 6.75
CA ILE A 42 -5.66 -6.36 7.12
C ILE A 42 -6.85 -5.73 6.37
N GLY A 43 -7.52 -6.47 5.48
CA GLY A 43 -8.71 -6.02 4.75
C GLY A 43 -8.41 -5.40 3.38
N ALA A 44 -7.16 -5.46 2.90
CA ALA A 44 -6.82 -4.94 1.59
C ALA A 44 -7.50 -5.73 0.47
N ASN A 45 -7.92 -5.02 -0.59
CA ASN A 45 -8.52 -5.64 -1.76
C ASN A 45 -7.43 -6.19 -2.69
N VAL A 46 -7.00 -7.40 -2.41
CA VAL A 46 -5.94 -8.10 -3.14
C VAL A 46 -6.47 -9.38 -3.74
N THR A 47 -6.19 -9.58 -5.02
CA THR A 47 -6.50 -10.80 -5.76
C THR A 47 -5.21 -11.53 -6.09
N ASP A 48 -5.16 -12.82 -5.80
CA ASP A 48 -4.10 -13.70 -6.26
C ASP A 48 -4.24 -13.90 -7.78
N THR A 49 -3.18 -13.64 -8.51
CA THR A 49 -3.12 -13.83 -9.98
C THR A 49 -2.23 -15.00 -10.37
N GLY A 50 -1.74 -15.76 -9.40
CA GLY A 50 -0.93 -16.96 -9.59
C GLY A 50 0.57 -16.69 -9.69
N ARG A 51 1.38 -17.72 -9.42
CA ARG A 51 2.84 -17.73 -9.55
C ARG A 51 3.55 -16.60 -8.80
N GLY A 52 3.15 -16.31 -7.57
CA GLY A 52 3.77 -15.23 -6.78
C GLY A 52 3.39 -13.82 -7.27
N SER A 53 2.25 -13.70 -7.94
CA SER A 53 1.73 -12.44 -8.45
C SER A 53 0.43 -12.06 -7.77
N GLY A 54 0.19 -10.78 -7.59
CA GLY A 54 -1.05 -10.26 -7.01
C GLY A 54 -1.52 -8.97 -7.67
N ARG A 55 -2.81 -8.72 -7.56
CA ARG A 55 -3.45 -7.49 -8.01
C ARG A 55 -4.06 -6.76 -6.82
N ILE A 56 -3.62 -5.54 -6.58
CA ILE A 56 -4.22 -4.65 -5.58
C ILE A 56 -5.19 -3.73 -6.31
N THR A 57 -6.42 -3.62 -5.80
CA THR A 57 -7.47 -2.82 -6.43
C THR A 57 -8.02 -1.77 -5.48
N CYS A 58 -7.92 -0.50 -5.88
CA CYS A 58 -8.58 0.63 -5.26
C CYS A 58 -9.91 0.86 -5.95
N LYS A 59 -11.02 0.80 -5.21
CA LYS A 59 -12.37 0.89 -5.79
C LYS A 59 -12.70 2.32 -6.20
N LYS A 60 -13.61 2.45 -7.17
CA LYS A 60 -14.31 3.71 -7.46
C LYS A 60 -14.90 4.28 -6.15
N GLY A 61 -14.82 5.58 -5.97
CA GLY A 61 -15.30 6.29 -4.77
C GLY A 61 -14.30 6.32 -3.62
N MET A 62 -13.14 5.67 -3.75
CA MET A 62 -12.09 5.76 -2.74
C MET A 62 -11.58 7.20 -2.65
N LYS A 63 -11.42 7.68 -1.41
CA LYS A 63 -10.83 8.99 -1.11
C LYS A 63 -9.33 8.88 -0.93
N THR A 64 -8.59 9.80 -1.53
CA THR A 64 -7.13 9.92 -1.44
C THR A 64 -6.73 11.39 -1.34
N ASP A 65 -5.64 11.71 -0.70
CA ASP A 65 -5.13 13.08 -0.65
C ASP A 65 -4.05 13.34 -1.73
N LEU A 66 -3.58 12.29 -2.40
CA LEU A 66 -2.52 12.30 -3.43
C LEU A 66 -1.20 12.97 -2.98
N ALA A 67 -1.16 13.49 -1.78
CA ALA A 67 -0.06 14.33 -1.26
C ALA A 67 0.80 13.61 -0.21
N SER A 68 0.39 12.43 0.25
CA SER A 68 1.09 11.65 1.30
C SER A 68 2.31 10.89 0.77
N VAL A 69 3.01 11.45 -0.20
CA VAL A 69 4.24 10.85 -0.70
C VAL A 69 5.38 11.13 0.28
N PRO A 70 6.06 10.11 0.81
CA PRO A 70 7.23 10.33 1.66
C PRO A 70 8.27 11.21 0.97
N ARG A 71 8.72 12.26 1.65
CA ARG A 71 9.69 13.23 1.09
C ARG A 71 10.97 12.60 0.55
N ALA A 72 11.37 11.45 1.07
CA ALA A 72 12.53 10.69 0.60
C ALA A 72 12.43 10.25 -0.88
N VAL A 73 11.24 10.28 -1.45
CA VAL A 73 10.97 9.78 -2.82
C VAL A 73 10.91 10.91 -3.85
N TRP A 74 10.75 12.17 -3.43
CA TRP A 74 10.50 13.31 -4.32
C TRP A 74 11.64 13.65 -5.29
N GLY A 75 12.86 13.24 -5.00
CA GLY A 75 14.01 13.52 -5.86
C GLY A 75 14.22 12.56 -7.02
N PHE A 76 13.47 11.46 -7.09
CA PHE A 76 13.83 10.34 -7.97
C PHE A 76 12.74 9.88 -8.94
N ILE A 77 11.52 10.43 -8.89
CA ILE A 77 10.37 9.83 -9.55
C ILE A 77 9.52 10.85 -10.32
N SER A 78 8.99 10.40 -11.47
CA SER A 78 7.98 11.14 -12.22
C SER A 78 6.74 11.44 -11.36
N PRO A 79 6.22 12.69 -11.35
CA PRO A 79 5.01 13.04 -10.59
C PRO A 79 3.80 12.16 -10.89
N TRP A 80 3.69 11.62 -12.09
CA TRP A 80 2.58 10.76 -12.52
C TRP A 80 2.66 9.35 -11.94
N ASP A 81 3.87 8.81 -11.83
CA ASP A 81 4.08 7.48 -11.23
C ASP A 81 3.89 7.54 -9.71
N VAL A 82 4.34 8.64 -9.10
CA VAL A 82 4.13 8.93 -7.69
C VAL A 82 2.64 9.01 -7.35
N ALA A 83 1.84 9.69 -8.17
CA ALA A 83 0.41 9.83 -7.91
C ALA A 83 -0.31 8.48 -7.90
N ARG A 84 -0.01 7.59 -8.85
CA ARG A 84 -0.58 6.23 -8.89
C ARG A 84 -0.12 5.38 -7.70
N ALA A 85 1.16 5.46 -7.36
CA ALA A 85 1.72 4.79 -6.20
C ALA A 85 1.08 5.28 -4.90
N ALA A 86 0.86 6.59 -4.76
CA ALA A 86 0.21 7.19 -3.61
C ALA A 86 -1.22 6.66 -3.40
N VAL A 87 -2.00 6.50 -4.46
CA VAL A 87 -3.35 5.93 -4.36
C VAL A 87 -3.34 4.51 -3.80
N ILE A 88 -2.44 3.65 -4.29
CA ILE A 88 -2.29 2.28 -3.77
C ILE A 88 -1.85 2.29 -2.30
N HIS A 89 -0.89 3.14 -1.97
CA HIS A 89 -0.39 3.29 -0.60
C HIS A 89 -1.48 3.79 0.35
N ASP A 90 -2.25 4.80 -0.05
CA ASP A 90 -3.37 5.33 0.73
C ASP A 90 -4.43 4.26 1.00
N HIS A 91 -4.74 3.42 0.01
CA HIS A 91 -5.65 2.29 0.20
C HIS A 91 -5.14 1.33 1.28
N LEU A 92 -3.87 0.91 1.16
CA LEU A 92 -3.28 -0.04 2.11
C LEU A 92 -3.20 0.55 3.52
N TYR A 93 -2.84 1.83 3.65
CA TYR A 93 -2.79 2.52 4.94
C TYR A 93 -4.18 2.79 5.54
N ALA A 94 -5.20 3.01 4.72
CA ALA A 94 -6.58 3.08 5.20
C ALA A 94 -7.01 1.74 5.82
N MET A 95 -6.70 0.63 5.16
CA MET A 95 -6.98 -0.71 5.68
C MET A 95 -6.19 -1.02 6.96
N LEU A 96 -4.91 -0.62 7.02
CA LEU A 96 -4.10 -0.76 8.23
C LEU A 96 -4.67 0.02 9.42
N ARG A 97 -5.16 1.23 9.18
CA ARG A 97 -5.79 2.07 10.21
C ARG A 97 -7.08 1.44 10.72
N GLU A 98 -7.91 0.94 9.83
CA GLU A 98 -9.15 0.27 10.17
C GLU A 98 -8.87 -1.01 10.97
N TYR A 99 -7.91 -1.83 10.52
CA TYR A 99 -7.48 -3.02 11.22
C TYR A 99 -6.95 -2.72 12.62
N TYR A 100 -6.13 -1.68 12.77
CA TYR A 100 -5.60 -1.23 14.07
C TYR A 100 -6.72 -0.85 15.02
N ASN A 101 -7.64 -0.02 14.56
CA ASN A 101 -8.76 0.43 15.39
C ASN A 101 -9.62 -0.74 15.86
N LYS A 102 -9.90 -1.69 14.98
CA LYS A 102 -10.78 -2.83 15.26
C LYS A 102 -10.11 -3.91 16.13
N ASN A 103 -8.84 -4.22 15.93
CA ASN A 103 -8.21 -5.41 16.52
C ASN A 103 -7.13 -5.09 17.57
N ILE A 104 -6.66 -3.86 17.64
CA ILE A 104 -5.59 -3.48 18.58
C ILE A 104 -6.13 -2.49 19.61
N ARG A 105 -6.81 -1.44 19.16
CA ARG A 105 -7.29 -0.38 20.06
C ARG A 105 -8.46 -0.82 20.92
N THR A 106 -9.35 -1.66 20.40
CA THR A 106 -10.61 -2.03 21.08
C THR A 106 -10.58 -3.42 21.73
N ASP A 107 -9.60 -4.25 21.46
CA ASP A 107 -9.50 -5.59 22.04
C ASP A 107 -8.85 -5.51 23.43
N GLU A 108 -9.52 -6.03 24.45
CA GLU A 108 -9.03 -6.05 25.85
C GLU A 108 -8.10 -7.24 26.13
N ASN A 109 -8.00 -8.20 25.22
CA ASN A 109 -7.16 -9.38 25.37
C ASN A 109 -5.72 -9.10 24.90
N ALA A 110 -4.77 -9.03 25.84
CA ALA A 110 -3.38 -8.71 25.57
C ALA A 110 -2.71 -9.65 24.54
N LEU A 111 -3.00 -10.95 24.59
CA LEU A 111 -2.43 -11.92 23.65
C LEU A 111 -2.95 -11.68 22.21
N LYS A 112 -4.25 -11.42 22.07
CA LYS A 112 -4.85 -11.10 20.78
C LYS A 112 -4.31 -9.79 20.23
N GLN A 113 -4.12 -8.77 21.09
CA GLN A 113 -3.49 -7.51 20.70
C GLN A 113 -2.07 -7.70 20.16
N GLU A 114 -1.24 -8.51 20.82
CA GLU A 114 0.14 -8.76 20.33
C GLU A 114 0.16 -9.49 18.98
N LEU A 115 -0.71 -10.48 18.79
CA LEU A 115 -0.88 -11.13 17.49
C LEU A 115 -1.35 -10.15 16.40
N ALA A 116 -2.29 -9.27 16.73
CA ALA A 116 -2.80 -8.25 15.82
C ALA A 116 -1.72 -7.22 15.48
N LYS A 117 -0.90 -6.78 16.45
CA LYS A 117 0.23 -5.87 16.23
C LYS A 117 1.26 -6.48 15.27
N THR A 118 1.56 -7.76 15.41
CA THR A 118 2.49 -8.47 14.51
C THR A 118 1.98 -8.48 13.08
N LYS A 119 0.70 -8.77 12.87
CA LYS A 119 0.03 -8.73 11.55
C LYS A 119 0.01 -7.32 10.98
N TRP A 120 -0.29 -6.34 11.80
CA TRP A 120 -0.29 -4.92 11.42
C TRP A 120 1.10 -4.45 10.97
N LYS A 121 2.14 -4.78 11.74
CA LYS A 121 3.54 -4.47 11.37
C LYS A 121 3.92 -5.07 10.02
N LYS A 122 3.58 -6.33 9.79
CA LYS A 122 3.84 -7.00 8.49
C LYS A 122 3.08 -6.34 7.35
N GLY A 123 1.81 -6.02 7.56
CA GLY A 123 1.00 -5.31 6.56
C GLY A 123 1.56 -3.93 6.22
N ARG A 124 2.05 -3.18 7.22
CA ARG A 124 2.71 -1.89 7.03
C ARG A 124 4.00 -2.02 6.23
N GLU A 125 4.87 -2.95 6.59
CA GLU A 125 6.11 -3.22 5.86
C GLU A 125 5.84 -3.55 4.40
N LEU A 126 4.87 -4.42 4.12
CA LEU A 126 4.45 -4.76 2.76
C LEU A 126 3.91 -3.54 2.00
N SER A 127 3.11 -2.71 2.65
CA SER A 127 2.54 -1.50 2.02
C SER A 127 3.62 -0.53 1.58
N ASP A 128 4.63 -0.32 2.41
CA ASP A 128 5.76 0.56 2.10
C ASP A 128 6.65 -0.05 1.00
N ASN A 129 6.91 -1.36 1.04
CA ASN A 129 7.69 -2.04 0.01
C ASN A 129 6.97 -2.03 -1.36
N ILE A 130 5.66 -2.21 -1.38
CA ILE A 130 4.85 -2.10 -2.59
C ILE A 130 4.95 -0.67 -3.15
N PHE A 131 4.83 0.35 -2.31
CA PHE A 131 4.97 1.74 -2.74
C PHE A 131 6.31 1.99 -3.43
N PHE A 132 7.42 1.56 -2.84
CA PHE A 132 8.74 1.70 -3.45
C PHE A 132 8.89 0.89 -4.73
N GLY A 133 8.35 -0.31 -4.78
CA GLY A 133 8.32 -1.14 -5.99
C GLY A 133 7.53 -0.50 -7.13
N VAL A 134 6.39 0.13 -6.82
CA VAL A 134 5.60 0.91 -7.80
C VAL A 134 6.40 2.09 -8.34
N CYS A 135 7.16 2.74 -7.47
CA CYS A 135 7.99 3.88 -7.82
C CYS A 135 9.28 3.49 -8.56
N ASN A 136 9.48 2.22 -8.94
CA ASN A 136 10.71 1.70 -9.56
C ASN A 136 11.98 1.99 -8.72
N GLN A 137 11.86 1.91 -7.41
CA GLN A 137 12.97 2.06 -6.46
C GLN A 137 13.31 0.71 -5.81
N PRO A 138 13.85 -0.27 -6.56
CA PRO A 138 14.11 -1.60 -6.05
C PRO A 138 15.18 -1.63 -4.94
N ASN A 139 15.94 -0.54 -4.81
CA ASN A 139 17.03 -0.43 -3.85
C ASN A 139 16.60 0.13 -2.49
N LEU A 140 15.33 0.48 -2.33
CA LEU A 140 14.83 1.01 -1.07
C LEU A 140 13.86 0.02 -0.44
N LEU A 141 14.21 -0.51 0.72
CA LEU A 141 13.35 -1.38 1.52
C LEU A 141 12.99 -0.70 2.83
N PHE A 142 11.76 -0.91 3.27
CA PHE A 142 11.34 -0.50 4.60
C PHE A 142 11.30 -1.71 5.52
N LEU A 143 12.25 -1.78 6.45
CA LEU A 143 12.36 -2.86 7.43
C LEU A 143 12.46 -2.29 8.84
N ASN A 144 11.70 -2.85 9.78
CA ASN A 144 11.76 -2.49 11.20
C ASN A 144 11.65 -0.98 11.50
N GLY A 145 10.81 -0.27 10.76
CA GLY A 145 10.60 1.18 10.96
C GLY A 145 11.68 2.09 10.34
N LYS A 146 12.60 1.53 9.55
CA LYS A 146 13.68 2.29 8.89
C LYS A 146 13.71 2.01 7.39
N TYR A 147 14.09 3.03 6.62
CA TYR A 147 14.41 2.87 5.20
C TYR A 147 15.85 2.36 5.06
N ILE A 148 16.01 1.26 4.35
CA ILE A 148 17.31 0.65 4.08
C ILE A 148 17.56 0.76 2.57
N VAL A 149 18.67 1.41 2.21
CA VAL A 149 19.14 1.46 0.83
C VAL A 149 19.92 0.16 0.59
N LEU A 150 19.44 -0.66 -0.34
CA LEU A 150 20.20 -1.81 -0.84
C LEU A 150 21.25 -1.28 -1.79
N THR A 151 22.49 -1.13 -1.31
CA THR A 151 23.63 -0.90 -2.19
C THR A 151 23.89 -2.20 -2.95
N GLY A 152 23.53 -2.22 -4.23
CA GLY A 152 23.90 -3.32 -5.13
C GLY A 152 25.43 -3.41 -5.23
N GLN A 153 25.94 -4.62 -5.02
CA GLN A 153 27.28 -4.97 -5.48
C GLN A 153 27.23 -5.24 -6.98
#